data_3a512faf2ab2f0110884bfeb620f388f
#
_entry.id   3a512faf2ab2f0110884bfeb620f388f
#
_cell.length_a   1.000
_cell.length_b   1.000
_cell.length_c   1.000
_cell.angle_alpha   90.00
_cell.angle_beta   90.00
_cell.angle_gamma   90.00
#
_symmetry.space_group_name_H-M   'P 1'
#
loop_
_entity.id
_entity.type
_entity.pdbx_description
1 polymer ?
#
loop_
_entity_poly.entity_id
_entity_poly.type
_entity_poly.pdbx_seq_one_letter_code
_entity_poly.pdbx_strand_id
1 'polypeptide(L)'
;VVDQVKHIFWGMGLFLGLTITPAFALAQPDFLVKKIVLSKEVDNRNPKGIFTPPAYCEKDKNGQAAIPVVQTSQTSQVVFWTKVEATTTGKLRHSWHLQTDGAWTKISEVNIPVRPSSGYRMWSLKSLHPDLHTGEWMIVVAPSNEPDRILCIARFTVK
;
A
#
# COMPACT_ATOMS: atom_id res chain seq x y z
N VAL A 1 20.93 15.95 88.11
CA VAL A 1 19.90 15.56 87.13
C VAL A 1 20.39 15.98 85.78
N VAL A 2 20.80 14.99 84.98
CA VAL A 2 21.41 15.25 83.63
C VAL A 2 20.52 14.55 82.61
N ASP A 3 19.92 15.38 81.75
CA ASP A 3 19.16 14.90 80.63
C ASP A 3 20.10 14.54 79.43
N GLN A 4 19.99 13.35 78.95
CA GLN A 4 20.65 12.85 77.75
C GLN A 4 19.77 13.12 76.55
N VAL A 5 20.22 13.95 75.63
CA VAL A 5 19.59 14.17 74.32
C VAL A 5 20.14 13.16 73.32
N LYS A 6 19.25 12.27 72.84
CA LYS A 6 19.55 11.29 71.77
C LYS A 6 19.42 11.96 70.42
N HIS A 7 20.53 12.04 69.68
CA HIS A 7 20.51 12.45 68.26
C HIS A 7 20.05 11.27 67.39
N ILE A 8 18.91 11.43 66.72
CA ILE A 8 18.39 10.51 65.71
C ILE A 8 18.95 10.97 64.36
N PHE A 9 19.86 10.18 63.77
CA PHE A 9 20.32 10.34 62.40
C PHE A 9 19.26 9.80 61.45
N TRP A 10 18.62 10.69 60.65
CA TRP A 10 17.79 10.31 59.54
C TRP A 10 18.69 10.11 58.29
N GLY A 11 18.88 8.85 57.89
CA GLY A 11 19.51 8.51 56.63
C GLY A 11 18.55 8.77 55.46
N MET A 12 18.85 9.77 54.67
CA MET A 12 18.12 10.09 53.45
C MET A 12 18.60 9.17 52.33
N GLY A 13 17.91 8.00 52.15
CA GLY A 13 18.16 7.09 51.04
C GLY A 13 17.68 7.69 49.72
N LEU A 14 18.65 8.04 48.84
CA LEU A 14 18.39 8.50 47.48
C LEU A 14 17.98 7.29 46.64
N PHE A 15 16.68 7.06 46.42
CA PHE A 15 16.19 6.08 45.47
C PHE A 15 16.32 6.70 44.04
N LEU A 16 17.37 6.33 43.31
CA LEU A 16 17.41 6.52 41.85
C LEU A 16 16.41 5.58 41.21
N GLY A 17 15.19 6.06 40.97
CA GLY A 17 14.21 5.36 40.16
C GLY A 17 14.66 5.32 38.69
N LEU A 18 15.17 4.18 38.21
CA LEU A 18 15.35 3.91 36.78
C LEU A 18 13.95 3.83 36.15
N THR A 19 13.50 4.89 35.49
CA THR A 19 12.32 4.83 34.61
C THR A 19 12.71 4.15 33.33
N ILE A 20 12.40 2.83 33.23
CA ILE A 20 12.46 2.09 31.97
C ILE A 20 11.27 2.57 31.13
N THR A 21 11.50 3.50 30.23
CA THR A 21 10.52 3.84 29.18
C THR A 21 10.45 2.67 28.21
N PRO A 22 9.27 2.01 28.05
CA PRO A 22 9.14 0.98 27.03
C PRO A 22 9.35 1.65 25.66
N ALA A 23 10.39 1.26 24.94
CA ALA A 23 10.56 1.60 23.54
C ALA A 23 9.43 0.90 22.77
N PHE A 24 8.40 1.66 22.39
CA PHE A 24 7.40 1.18 21.43
C PHE A 24 8.14 0.95 20.11
N ALA A 25 8.53 -0.29 19.83
CA ALA A 25 8.97 -0.70 18.52
C ALA A 25 7.77 -0.48 17.58
N LEU A 26 7.89 0.49 16.67
CA LEU A 26 6.92 0.68 15.60
C LEU A 26 6.91 -0.63 14.79
N ALA A 27 5.81 -1.36 14.88
CA ALA A 27 5.65 -2.59 14.11
C ALA A 27 5.82 -2.25 12.63
N GLN A 28 6.76 -2.92 11.96
CA GLN A 28 6.90 -2.76 10.53
C GLN A 28 5.60 -3.24 9.84
N PRO A 29 5.13 -2.51 8.82
CA PRO A 29 3.93 -2.92 8.11
C PRO A 29 4.16 -4.28 7.44
N ASP A 30 3.18 -5.18 7.56
CA ASP A 30 3.24 -6.53 6.96
C ASP A 30 3.44 -6.51 5.45
N PHE A 31 2.96 -5.44 4.80
CA PHE A 31 3.05 -5.24 3.36
C PHE A 31 3.39 -3.80 3.03
N LEU A 32 4.35 -3.62 2.10
CA LEU A 32 4.73 -2.33 1.56
C LEU A 32 4.80 -2.40 0.04
N VAL A 33 4.00 -1.61 -0.65
CA VAL A 33 4.07 -1.48 -2.11
C VAL A 33 5.31 -0.66 -2.48
N LYS A 34 6.28 -1.30 -3.14
CA LYS A 34 7.55 -0.68 -3.57
C LYS A 34 7.48 -0.07 -4.95
N LYS A 35 6.67 -0.66 -5.83
CA LYS A 35 6.54 -0.20 -7.22
C LYS A 35 5.22 -0.69 -7.80
N ILE A 36 4.62 0.16 -8.63
CA ILE A 36 3.48 -0.19 -9.48
C ILE A 36 3.79 0.11 -10.94
N VAL A 37 3.17 -0.63 -11.85
CA VAL A 37 3.27 -0.41 -13.29
C VAL A 37 1.94 -0.76 -13.94
N LEU A 38 1.45 0.10 -14.84
CA LEU A 38 0.40 -0.23 -15.80
C LEU A 38 1.05 -0.60 -17.13
N SER A 39 0.67 -1.75 -17.68
CA SER A 39 1.27 -2.30 -18.91
C SER A 39 0.24 -3.05 -19.74
N LYS A 40 0.60 -3.38 -20.97
CA LYS A 40 -0.24 -4.18 -21.88
C LYS A 40 -0.20 -5.66 -21.54
N GLU A 41 0.95 -6.13 -21.05
CA GLU A 41 1.18 -7.55 -20.75
C GLU A 41 2.26 -7.76 -19.69
N VAL A 42 2.37 -8.99 -19.21
CA VAL A 42 3.47 -9.47 -18.36
C VAL A 42 4.15 -10.65 -19.05
N ASP A 43 5.47 -10.57 -19.17
CA ASP A 43 6.31 -11.65 -19.66
C ASP A 43 7.43 -11.96 -18.66
N ASN A 44 7.62 -13.23 -18.34
CA ASN A 44 8.58 -13.69 -17.34
C ASN A 44 8.50 -12.90 -16.03
N ARG A 45 7.27 -12.63 -15.55
CA ARG A 45 6.95 -11.85 -14.34
C ARG A 45 7.36 -10.37 -14.40
N ASN A 46 7.68 -9.84 -15.57
CA ASN A 46 8.02 -8.44 -15.78
C ASN A 46 6.98 -7.76 -16.67
N PRO A 47 6.58 -6.52 -16.37
CA PRO A 47 5.63 -5.78 -17.21
C PRO A 47 6.28 -5.40 -18.54
N LYS A 48 5.52 -5.55 -19.64
CA LYS A 48 5.87 -5.14 -20.99
C LYS A 48 4.81 -4.23 -21.59
N GLY A 49 5.21 -3.35 -22.52
CA GLY A 49 4.30 -2.37 -23.08
C GLY A 49 3.78 -1.41 -22.04
N ILE A 50 4.69 -0.78 -21.28
CA ILE A 50 4.36 0.13 -20.18
C ILE A 50 3.66 1.37 -20.74
N PHE A 51 2.53 1.76 -20.13
CA PHE A 51 1.84 3.00 -20.49
C PHE A 51 2.59 4.24 -19.99
N THR A 52 2.51 5.31 -20.76
CA THR A 52 3.12 6.60 -20.45
C THR A 52 2.06 7.68 -20.34
N PRO A 53 2.20 8.60 -19.36
CA PRO A 53 3.20 8.61 -18.28
C PRO A 53 3.09 7.38 -17.37
N PRO A 54 4.13 7.03 -16.58
CA PRO A 54 4.09 5.88 -15.70
C PRO A 54 3.05 6.06 -14.59
N ALA A 55 2.40 4.97 -14.17
CA ALA A 55 1.52 4.97 -13.02
C ALA A 55 2.30 5.16 -11.70
N TYR A 56 1.66 5.75 -10.71
CA TYR A 56 2.21 5.98 -9.36
C TYR A 56 1.14 5.70 -8.31
N CYS A 57 1.57 5.42 -7.07
CA CYS A 57 0.67 5.42 -5.91
C CYS A 57 0.36 6.85 -5.50
N GLU A 58 -0.89 7.21 -5.28
CA GLU A 58 -1.28 8.58 -4.91
C GLU A 58 -0.59 9.10 -3.65
N LYS A 59 -0.33 8.21 -2.68
CA LYS A 59 0.39 8.58 -1.45
C LYS A 59 1.84 9.04 -1.68
N ASP A 60 2.44 8.61 -2.80
CA ASP A 60 3.83 8.93 -3.14
C ASP A 60 3.93 10.17 -4.05
N LYS A 61 2.80 10.86 -4.25
CA LYS A 61 2.67 11.98 -5.18
C LYS A 61 3.19 13.28 -4.56
N ASN A 62 4.31 13.76 -5.09
CA ASN A 62 4.80 15.12 -4.86
C ASN A 62 4.33 16.03 -6.01
N GLY A 63 3.11 16.58 -5.89
CA GLY A 63 2.51 17.44 -6.92
C GLY A 63 1.54 16.71 -7.87
N GLN A 64 1.04 17.42 -8.90
CA GLN A 64 0.14 16.85 -9.92
C GLN A 64 0.94 16.09 -10.98
N ALA A 65 1.13 14.79 -10.80
CA ALA A 65 1.64 13.94 -11.86
C ALA A 65 0.53 13.62 -12.87
N ALA A 66 0.87 13.61 -14.16
CA ALA A 66 -0.04 13.17 -15.20
C ALA A 66 -0.39 11.68 -15.01
N ILE A 67 -1.66 11.33 -15.20
CA ILE A 67 -2.12 9.93 -15.14
C ILE A 67 -1.97 9.25 -16.50
N PRO A 68 -1.69 7.93 -16.57
CA PRO A 68 -1.61 7.18 -17.82
C PRO A 68 -2.92 7.22 -18.59
N VAL A 69 -2.83 7.28 -19.91
CA VAL A 69 -3.97 7.16 -20.83
C VAL A 69 -3.83 5.87 -21.62
N VAL A 70 -4.85 5.01 -21.55
CA VAL A 70 -4.96 3.75 -22.27
C VAL A 70 -5.92 3.92 -23.44
N GLN A 71 -5.46 3.69 -24.67
CA GLN A 71 -6.30 3.73 -25.85
C GLN A 71 -6.83 2.34 -26.17
N THR A 72 -8.14 2.15 -26.20
CA THR A 72 -8.77 0.86 -26.56
C THR A 72 -8.47 0.42 -28.00
N SER A 73 -8.15 1.35 -28.89
CA SER A 73 -7.66 1.06 -30.23
C SER A 73 -6.26 0.42 -30.28
N GLN A 74 -5.49 0.53 -29.19
CA GLN A 74 -4.11 0.01 -29.11
C GLN A 74 -3.97 -1.23 -28.22
N THR A 75 -4.96 -1.50 -27.37
CA THR A 75 -4.96 -2.67 -26.48
C THR A 75 -6.37 -3.00 -26.02
N SER A 76 -6.65 -4.31 -25.92
CA SER A 76 -7.89 -4.84 -25.37
C SER A 76 -7.79 -5.18 -23.87
N GLN A 77 -6.67 -4.85 -23.22
CA GLN A 77 -6.46 -5.16 -21.82
C GLN A 77 -5.49 -4.21 -21.14
N VAL A 78 -5.59 -4.12 -19.82
CA VAL A 78 -4.62 -3.47 -18.93
C VAL A 78 -4.18 -4.45 -17.88
N VAL A 79 -2.88 -4.53 -17.67
CA VAL A 79 -2.26 -5.25 -16.56
C VAL A 79 -1.81 -4.25 -15.51
N PHE A 80 -2.23 -4.46 -14.27
CA PHE A 80 -1.70 -3.77 -13.11
C PHE A 80 -0.70 -4.66 -12.39
N TRP A 81 0.57 -4.32 -12.50
CA TRP A 81 1.68 -5.04 -11.92
C TRP A 81 2.22 -4.32 -10.69
N THR A 82 2.50 -5.07 -9.62
CA THR A 82 3.03 -4.52 -8.37
C THR A 82 4.24 -5.31 -7.89
N LYS A 83 5.20 -4.61 -7.30
CA LYS A 83 6.28 -5.18 -6.50
C LYS A 83 6.05 -4.83 -5.05
N VAL A 84 5.97 -5.83 -4.19
CA VAL A 84 5.62 -5.69 -2.78
C VAL A 84 6.73 -6.27 -1.91
N GLU A 85 7.10 -5.57 -0.86
CA GLU A 85 7.82 -6.13 0.27
C GLU A 85 6.78 -6.70 1.24
N ALA A 86 6.96 -7.95 1.63
CA ALA A 86 6.08 -8.64 2.58
C ALA A 86 6.92 -9.29 3.67
N THR A 87 6.56 -9.08 4.92
CA THR A 87 7.19 -9.71 6.09
C THR A 87 6.45 -10.97 6.53
N THR A 88 5.17 -11.09 6.14
CA THR A 88 4.29 -12.21 6.47
C THR A 88 3.65 -12.83 5.23
N THR A 89 3.12 -14.05 5.38
CA THR A 89 2.24 -14.66 4.38
C THR A 89 0.83 -14.09 4.52
N GLY A 90 0.20 -13.78 3.38
CA GLY A 90 -1.16 -13.23 3.36
C GLY A 90 -1.74 -13.17 1.98
N LYS A 91 -2.77 -12.35 1.82
CA LYS A 91 -3.37 -12.05 0.51
C LYS A 91 -3.49 -10.54 0.36
N LEU A 92 -3.07 -10.02 -0.78
CA LEU A 92 -3.36 -8.66 -1.20
C LEU A 92 -4.46 -8.65 -2.25
N ARG A 93 -5.26 -7.62 -2.20
CA ARG A 93 -6.39 -7.40 -3.07
C ARG A 93 -6.08 -6.28 -4.04
N HIS A 94 -6.34 -6.49 -5.34
CA HIS A 94 -6.46 -5.45 -6.35
C HIS A 94 -7.94 -5.25 -6.67
N SER A 95 -8.50 -4.11 -6.30
CA SER A 95 -9.89 -3.73 -6.62
C SER A 95 -9.89 -2.70 -7.73
N TRP A 96 -10.59 -3.01 -8.83
CA TRP A 96 -10.72 -2.17 -10.02
C TRP A 96 -12.04 -1.41 -9.99
N HIS A 97 -11.96 -0.10 -10.09
CA HIS A 97 -13.11 0.80 -10.05
C HIS A 97 -13.15 1.66 -11.30
N LEU A 98 -14.36 1.86 -11.83
CA LEU A 98 -14.65 2.79 -12.90
C LEU A 98 -15.50 3.94 -12.35
N GLN A 99 -15.19 5.17 -12.72
CA GLN A 99 -16.02 6.30 -12.38
C GLN A 99 -17.24 6.34 -13.28
N THR A 100 -18.45 6.24 -12.68
CA THR A 100 -19.73 6.31 -13.36
C THR A 100 -20.58 7.36 -12.66
N ASP A 101 -21.06 8.35 -13.40
CA ASP A 101 -21.90 9.44 -12.88
C ASP A 101 -21.30 10.17 -11.67
N GLY A 102 -19.98 10.36 -11.68
CA GLY A 102 -19.22 11.01 -10.60
C GLY A 102 -18.92 10.14 -9.38
N ALA A 103 -19.39 8.89 -9.35
CA ALA A 103 -19.13 7.92 -8.28
C ALA A 103 -18.19 6.79 -8.73
N TRP A 104 -17.39 6.26 -7.79
CA TRP A 104 -16.54 5.10 -8.03
C TRP A 104 -17.30 3.80 -7.85
N THR A 105 -17.50 3.05 -8.94
CA THR A 105 -18.14 1.74 -8.94
C THR A 105 -17.11 0.64 -9.04
N LYS A 106 -17.11 -0.31 -8.09
CA LYS A 106 -16.22 -1.48 -8.14
C LYS A 106 -16.66 -2.42 -9.27
N ILE A 107 -15.78 -2.63 -10.24
CA ILE A 107 -16.03 -3.48 -11.42
C ILE A 107 -15.51 -4.90 -11.21
N SER A 108 -14.36 -5.04 -10.56
CA SER A 108 -13.78 -6.36 -10.27
C SER A 108 -12.80 -6.30 -9.11
N GLU A 109 -12.50 -7.48 -8.58
CA GLU A 109 -11.57 -7.66 -7.48
C GLU A 109 -10.78 -8.96 -7.65
N VAL A 110 -9.49 -8.92 -7.39
CA VAL A 110 -8.61 -10.09 -7.46
C VAL A 110 -7.83 -10.19 -6.15
N ASN A 111 -7.95 -11.32 -5.45
CA ASN A 111 -7.19 -11.63 -4.25
C ASN A 111 -5.97 -12.48 -4.62
N ILE A 112 -4.78 -11.99 -4.35
CA ILE A 112 -3.51 -12.57 -4.78
C ILE A 112 -2.73 -13.00 -3.54
N PRO A 113 -2.39 -14.31 -3.40
CA PRO A 113 -1.56 -14.78 -2.30
C PRO A 113 -0.14 -14.20 -2.40
N VAL A 114 0.39 -13.77 -1.25
CA VAL A 114 1.72 -13.18 -1.10
C VAL A 114 2.48 -13.96 -0.05
N ARG A 115 3.78 -14.18 -0.27
CA ARG A 115 4.71 -14.80 0.69
C ARG A 115 5.77 -13.79 1.11
N PRO A 116 6.42 -13.99 2.28
CA PRO A 116 7.52 -13.16 2.72
C PRO A 116 8.58 -13.00 1.63
N SER A 117 8.93 -11.75 1.33
CA SER A 117 9.87 -11.40 0.26
C SER A 117 10.20 -9.91 0.31
N SER A 118 11.42 -9.53 0.00
CA SER A 118 11.81 -8.12 -0.23
C SER A 118 11.31 -7.55 -1.57
N GLY A 119 10.69 -8.36 -2.41
CA GLY A 119 10.25 -7.92 -3.77
C GLY A 119 9.32 -8.90 -4.46
N TYR A 120 8.27 -9.33 -3.79
CA TYR A 120 7.24 -10.19 -4.37
C TYR A 120 6.54 -9.49 -5.54
N ARG A 121 6.51 -10.15 -6.70
CA ARG A 121 5.90 -9.63 -7.93
C ARG A 121 4.55 -10.28 -8.14
N MET A 122 3.53 -9.45 -8.28
CA MET A 122 2.15 -9.88 -8.51
C MET A 122 1.46 -8.96 -9.50
N TRP A 123 0.40 -9.44 -10.13
CA TRP A 123 -0.38 -8.65 -11.09
C TRP A 123 -1.81 -9.13 -11.18
N SER A 124 -2.67 -8.24 -11.64
CA SER A 124 -4.03 -8.53 -12.07
C SER A 124 -4.27 -7.92 -13.46
N LEU A 125 -5.25 -8.45 -14.16
CA LEU A 125 -5.57 -8.06 -15.52
C LEU A 125 -7.02 -7.65 -15.63
N LYS A 126 -7.30 -6.62 -16.42
CA LYS A 126 -8.65 -6.20 -16.80
C LYS A 126 -8.77 -6.15 -18.33
N SER A 127 -9.69 -6.96 -18.88
CA SER A 127 -10.09 -6.82 -20.29
C SER A 127 -10.91 -5.55 -20.46
N LEU A 128 -10.65 -4.82 -21.53
CA LEU A 128 -11.32 -3.57 -21.89
C LEU A 128 -12.29 -3.80 -23.06
N HIS A 129 -13.47 -3.21 -22.91
CA HIS A 129 -14.46 -3.08 -23.99
C HIS A 129 -14.71 -1.59 -24.23
N PRO A 130 -14.49 -1.06 -25.44
CA PRO A 130 -14.59 0.38 -25.72
C PRO A 130 -15.91 1.01 -25.25
N ASP A 131 -17.03 0.33 -25.48
CA ASP A 131 -18.37 0.85 -25.16
C ASP A 131 -18.70 0.82 -23.66
N LEU A 132 -17.97 0.03 -22.85
CA LEU A 132 -18.30 -0.22 -21.44
C LEU A 132 -17.25 0.32 -20.46
N HIS A 133 -16.01 0.51 -20.91
CA HIS A 133 -14.88 0.75 -20.02
C HIS A 133 -14.16 2.07 -20.28
N THR A 134 -14.70 2.93 -21.16
CA THR A 134 -14.19 4.30 -21.36
C THR A 134 -14.45 5.15 -20.12
N GLY A 135 -13.47 5.96 -19.71
CA GLY A 135 -13.59 6.83 -18.55
C GLY A 135 -12.39 6.75 -17.60
N GLU A 136 -12.58 7.29 -16.40
CA GLU A 136 -11.56 7.28 -15.35
C GLU A 136 -11.62 6.00 -14.53
N TRP A 137 -10.43 5.43 -14.31
CA TRP A 137 -10.25 4.21 -13.54
C TRP A 137 -9.38 4.43 -12.31
N MET A 138 -9.70 3.68 -11.26
CA MET A 138 -8.93 3.62 -10.03
C MET A 138 -8.68 2.16 -9.65
N ILE A 139 -7.45 1.85 -9.26
CA ILE A 139 -7.09 0.55 -8.70
C ILE A 139 -6.63 0.76 -7.28
N VAL A 140 -7.25 0.02 -6.35
CA VAL A 140 -6.92 0.06 -4.92
C VAL A 140 -6.20 -1.23 -4.55
N VAL A 141 -5.06 -1.10 -3.87
CA VAL A 141 -4.33 -2.21 -3.26
C VAL A 141 -4.51 -2.18 -1.75
N ALA A 142 -4.98 -3.27 -1.18
CA ALA A 142 -5.18 -3.42 0.26
C ALA A 142 -4.95 -4.89 0.69
N PRO A 143 -4.66 -5.18 1.97
CA PRO A 143 -4.74 -6.54 2.49
C PRO A 143 -6.18 -7.06 2.40
N SER A 144 -6.35 -8.33 2.02
CA SER A 144 -7.70 -8.89 1.81
C SER A 144 -8.53 -8.97 3.08
N ASN A 145 -7.88 -9.13 4.23
CA ASN A 145 -8.50 -9.17 5.57
C ASN A 145 -8.68 -7.78 6.20
N GLU A 146 -8.07 -6.73 5.64
CA GLU A 146 -8.13 -5.35 6.11
C GLU A 146 -8.46 -4.42 4.95
N PRO A 147 -9.69 -4.47 4.41
CA PRO A 147 -10.05 -3.76 3.17
C PRO A 147 -9.91 -2.24 3.26
N ASP A 148 -10.02 -1.67 4.45
CA ASP A 148 -9.92 -0.24 4.69
C ASP A 148 -8.46 0.24 4.85
N ARG A 149 -7.51 -0.69 4.99
CA ARG A 149 -6.08 -0.39 5.03
C ARG A 149 -5.52 -0.25 3.62
N ILE A 150 -5.66 0.92 3.04
CA ILE A 150 -5.19 1.20 1.68
C ILE A 150 -3.66 1.31 1.65
N LEU A 151 -3.02 0.46 0.86
CA LEU A 151 -1.58 0.45 0.65
C LEU A 151 -1.19 1.34 -0.55
N CYS A 152 -2.02 1.36 -1.59
CA CYS A 152 -1.78 2.12 -2.82
C CYS A 152 -3.10 2.40 -3.54
N ILE A 153 -3.22 3.59 -4.10
CA ILE A 153 -4.25 3.94 -5.09
C ILE A 153 -3.51 4.36 -6.36
N ALA A 154 -3.87 3.75 -7.50
CA ALA A 154 -3.37 4.13 -8.81
C ALA A 154 -4.54 4.58 -9.69
N ARG A 155 -4.33 5.58 -10.53
CA ARG A 155 -5.34 6.08 -11.49
C ARG A 155 -4.85 6.01 -12.92
N PHE A 156 -5.78 5.88 -13.84
CA PHE A 156 -5.56 5.98 -15.28
C PHE A 156 -6.87 6.30 -16.00
N THR A 157 -6.78 6.70 -17.25
CA THR A 157 -7.96 6.98 -18.10
C THR A 157 -7.99 6.00 -19.26
N VAL A 158 -9.15 5.49 -19.62
CA VAL A 158 -9.40 4.69 -20.83
C VAL A 158 -10.15 5.54 -21.85
N LYS A 159 -9.66 5.54 -23.12
CA LYS A 159 -10.27 6.26 -24.25
C LYS A 159 -10.47 5.36 -25.45
#